data_3006f8bacfd92e7e7e906d8381902764
#
_entry.id   3006f8bacfd92e7e7e906d8381902764
#
_cell.length_a   1.000
_cell.length_b   1.000
_cell.length_c   1.000
_cell.angle_alpha   90.00
_cell.angle_beta   90.00
_cell.angle_gamma   90.00
#
_symmetry.space_group_name_H-M   'P 1'
#
loop_
_entity.id
_entity.type
_entity.pdbx_description
1 polymer ?
#
loop_
_entity_poly.entity_id
_entity_poly.type
_entity_poly.pdbx_seq_one_letter_code
_entity_poly.pdbx_strand_id
1 'polypeptide(L)'
;MATRKRYYNIEGTIRSGFKLSGDYETLDFSFVKINDDGVRALVGSRSIKQLKRLTINNNKLTQESGLAIAESKWLENLQSLKLYRNKIGHEGLKALAESDKLPSLKSLRLAHNQIGPEGAKFVAESKNFGGLTSLGLSENNLGDEGIKYLAGAQNLKELEILDLRNNNITDDGATTFSTSTNFPNIQKVELSDNKLTEIGENAMKSFLIVNLIHKGIKVSEEGMICDLSNLGIGDLE
;
A
#
# COMPACT_ATOMS: atom_id res chain seq x y z
N MET A 1 31.78 -11.39 4.30
CA MET A 1 31.82 -11.74 5.73
C MET A 1 31.57 -10.57 6.71
N ALA A 2 31.32 -9.36 6.26
CA ALA A 2 31.13 -8.18 7.14
C ALA A 2 29.69 -7.86 7.56
N THR A 3 28.70 -8.50 6.97
CA THR A 3 27.27 -8.18 7.17
C THR A 3 26.60 -8.88 8.36
N ARG A 4 27.16 -10.00 8.83
CA ARG A 4 26.59 -10.78 9.94
C ARG A 4 26.65 -10.11 11.33
N LYS A 5 27.48 -9.07 11.51
CA LYS A 5 27.74 -8.47 12.84
C LYS A 5 26.72 -7.42 13.30
N ARG A 6 25.86 -6.90 12.40
CA ARG A 6 25.01 -5.71 12.69
C ARG A 6 23.71 -6.00 13.43
N TYR A 7 23.22 -7.22 13.40
CA TYR A 7 21.92 -7.58 13.96
C TYR A 7 22.00 -8.55 15.15
N TYR A 8 23.17 -8.63 15.81
CA TYR A 8 23.34 -9.48 16.98
C TYR A 8 22.47 -9.09 18.17
N ASN A 9 21.84 -7.90 18.15
CA ASN A 9 20.96 -7.44 19.21
C ASN A 9 19.67 -6.86 18.65
N ILE A 10 18.93 -7.64 17.86
CA ILE A 10 17.62 -7.18 17.31
C ILE A 10 16.66 -6.79 18.43
N GLU A 11 16.67 -7.49 19.56
CA GLU A 11 15.83 -7.18 20.71
C GLU A 11 16.14 -5.80 21.30
N GLY A 12 17.42 -5.45 21.41
CA GLY A 12 17.84 -4.11 21.82
C GLY A 12 17.40 -3.02 20.84
N THR A 13 17.49 -3.32 19.54
CA THR A 13 17.04 -2.41 18.48
C THR A 13 15.53 -2.19 18.52
N ILE A 14 14.74 -3.27 18.71
CA ILE A 14 13.28 -3.20 18.87
C ILE A 14 12.91 -2.35 20.10
N ARG A 15 13.53 -2.60 21.25
CA ARG A 15 13.27 -1.82 22.48
C ARG A 15 13.59 -0.33 22.29
N SER A 16 14.69 -0.02 21.63
CA SER A 16 15.04 1.36 21.30
C SER A 16 14.03 2.02 20.37
N GLY A 17 13.55 1.30 19.38
CA GLY A 17 12.49 1.76 18.47
C GLY A 17 11.20 2.08 19.22
N PHE A 18 10.73 1.20 20.08
CA PHE A 18 9.54 1.44 20.90
C PHE A 18 9.74 2.60 21.90
N LYS A 19 10.94 2.77 22.45
CA LYS A 19 11.25 3.90 23.31
C LYS A 19 11.18 5.22 22.55
N LEU A 20 11.61 5.24 21.29
CA LEU A 20 11.55 6.43 20.43
C LEU A 20 10.11 6.77 20.02
N SER A 21 9.30 5.77 19.70
CA SER A 21 7.89 5.99 19.33
C SER A 21 7.00 6.35 20.53
N GLY A 22 7.45 6.07 21.76
CA GLY A 22 6.67 6.30 22.98
C GLY A 22 5.50 5.33 23.19
N ASP A 23 5.36 4.33 22.30
CA ASP A 23 4.35 3.26 22.37
C ASP A 23 4.99 1.90 22.05
N TYR A 24 4.28 0.81 22.29
CA TYR A 24 4.70 -0.54 21.90
C TYR A 24 4.03 -1.02 20.60
N GLU A 25 3.47 -0.10 19.84
CA GLU A 25 2.67 -0.37 18.65
C GLU A 25 3.29 0.14 17.37
N THR A 26 4.31 1.00 17.45
CA THR A 26 4.94 1.65 16.29
C THR A 26 6.44 1.39 16.24
N LEU A 27 6.94 0.95 15.10
CA LEU A 27 8.36 0.87 14.80
C LEU A 27 8.65 1.54 13.46
N ASP A 28 9.66 2.40 13.46
CA ASP A 28 10.22 3.01 12.26
C ASP A 28 11.71 2.68 12.13
N PHE A 29 12.03 1.96 11.05
CA PHE A 29 13.37 1.60 10.63
C PHE A 29 13.72 2.20 9.28
N SER A 30 13.16 3.35 8.94
CA SER A 30 13.48 4.06 7.70
C SER A 30 14.93 4.54 7.70
N PHE A 31 15.61 4.42 6.55
CA PHE A 31 16.98 4.94 6.33
C PHE A 31 18.07 4.35 7.24
N VAL A 32 17.81 3.31 8.00
CA VAL A 32 18.79 2.73 8.94
C VAL A 32 19.68 1.67 8.32
N LYS A 33 19.54 1.42 7.01
CA LYS A 33 20.28 0.40 6.26
C LYS A 33 20.07 -1.02 6.82
N ILE A 34 18.87 -1.30 7.34
CA ILE A 34 18.47 -2.69 7.62
C ILE A 34 18.39 -3.45 6.29
N ASN A 35 18.90 -4.68 6.25
CA ASN A 35 18.82 -5.55 5.09
C ASN A 35 17.77 -6.66 5.32
N ASP A 36 17.62 -7.56 4.36
CA ASP A 36 16.64 -8.67 4.43
C ASP A 36 16.87 -9.57 5.64
N ASP A 37 18.13 -9.87 6.02
CA ASP A 37 18.44 -10.65 7.24
C ASP A 37 17.99 -9.90 8.51
N GLY A 38 18.17 -8.59 8.53
CA GLY A 38 17.71 -7.75 9.64
C GLY A 38 16.19 -7.70 9.74
N VAL A 39 15.49 -7.62 8.61
CA VAL A 39 14.03 -7.72 8.58
C VAL A 39 13.57 -9.11 9.04
N ARG A 40 14.20 -10.19 8.56
CA ARG A 40 13.89 -11.55 9.00
C ARG A 40 14.06 -11.71 10.52
N ALA A 41 15.14 -11.18 11.09
CA ALA A 41 15.35 -11.17 12.53
C ALA A 41 14.29 -10.34 13.28
N LEU A 42 13.94 -9.16 12.75
CA LEU A 42 12.92 -8.27 13.31
C LEU A 42 11.56 -8.97 13.39
N VAL A 43 11.08 -9.48 12.23
CA VAL A 43 9.73 -10.07 12.14
C VAL A 43 9.65 -11.48 12.74
N GLY A 44 10.81 -12.09 13.04
CA GLY A 44 10.93 -13.33 13.81
C GLY A 44 10.86 -13.14 15.33
N SER A 45 10.97 -11.90 15.83
CA SER A 45 10.97 -11.61 17.26
C SER A 45 9.55 -11.55 17.83
N ARG A 46 9.33 -12.25 18.97
CA ARG A 46 8.07 -12.17 19.72
C ARG A 46 7.82 -10.77 20.30
N SER A 47 8.85 -9.96 20.46
CA SER A 47 8.75 -8.62 21.04
C SER A 47 7.87 -7.67 20.23
N ILE A 48 7.59 -8.00 18.94
CA ILE A 48 6.74 -7.18 18.07
C ILE A 48 5.27 -7.64 18.02
N LYS A 49 4.84 -8.59 18.86
CA LYS A 49 3.49 -9.16 18.81
C LYS A 49 2.33 -8.15 18.95
N GLN A 50 2.59 -6.96 19.50
CA GLN A 50 1.60 -5.89 19.64
C GLN A 50 1.74 -4.80 18.58
N LEU A 51 2.67 -4.99 17.63
CA LEU A 51 2.96 -3.99 16.60
C LEU A 51 1.75 -3.77 15.70
N LYS A 52 1.34 -2.51 15.57
CA LYS A 52 0.27 -2.06 14.68
C LYS A 52 0.81 -1.31 13.46
N ARG A 53 1.94 -0.64 13.58
CA ARG A 53 2.54 0.18 12.53
C ARG A 53 4.01 -0.14 12.36
N LEU A 54 4.36 -0.60 11.16
CA LEU A 54 5.75 -0.89 10.78
C LEU A 54 6.14 -0.07 9.56
N THR A 55 7.17 0.72 9.71
CA THR A 55 7.76 1.52 8.63
C THR A 55 9.21 1.08 8.42
N ILE A 56 9.55 0.67 7.18
CA ILE A 56 10.91 0.23 6.82
C ILE A 56 11.29 0.84 5.46
N ASN A 57 11.12 2.14 5.32
CA ASN A 57 11.34 2.84 4.07
C ASN A 57 12.83 2.97 3.75
N ASN A 58 13.17 3.00 2.46
CA ASN A 58 14.48 3.37 1.94
C ASN A 58 15.65 2.54 2.52
N ASN A 59 15.53 1.22 2.47
CA ASN A 59 16.51 0.28 2.99
C ASN A 59 17.10 -0.68 1.95
N LYS A 60 16.68 -0.61 0.69
CA LYS A 60 17.07 -1.53 -0.39
C LYS A 60 16.64 -2.98 -0.15
N LEU A 61 15.54 -3.18 0.60
CA LEU A 61 14.96 -4.49 0.86
C LEU A 61 14.50 -5.13 -0.44
N THR A 62 14.59 -6.46 -0.50
CA THR A 62 14.20 -7.25 -1.67
C THR A 62 12.94 -8.07 -1.41
N GLN A 63 12.55 -8.91 -2.36
CA GLN A 63 11.47 -9.89 -2.20
C GLN A 63 11.62 -10.76 -0.95
N GLU A 64 12.85 -11.01 -0.49
CA GLU A 64 13.13 -11.79 0.71
C GLU A 64 12.55 -11.15 1.98
N SER A 65 12.56 -9.81 2.05
CA SER A 65 11.88 -9.08 3.13
C SER A 65 10.36 -9.19 3.02
N GLY A 66 9.81 -9.14 1.80
CA GLY A 66 8.37 -9.37 1.57
C GLY A 66 7.94 -10.74 2.08
N LEU A 67 8.69 -11.78 1.71
CA LEU A 67 8.47 -13.15 2.16
C LEU A 67 8.59 -13.27 3.69
N ALA A 68 9.65 -12.72 4.29
CA ALA A 68 9.85 -12.79 5.74
C ALA A 68 8.72 -12.12 6.53
N ILE A 69 8.21 -10.98 6.04
CA ILE A 69 7.07 -10.29 6.65
C ILE A 69 5.80 -11.16 6.51
N ALA A 70 5.57 -11.72 5.32
CA ALA A 70 4.42 -12.55 5.03
C ALA A 70 4.35 -13.84 5.90
N GLU A 71 5.49 -14.39 6.28
CA GLU A 71 5.60 -15.60 7.11
C GLU A 71 5.63 -15.35 8.63
N SER A 72 5.64 -14.07 9.04
CA SER A 72 5.79 -13.73 10.46
C SER A 72 4.60 -14.17 11.31
N LYS A 73 4.89 -14.87 12.40
CA LYS A 73 3.89 -15.32 13.39
C LYS A 73 3.50 -14.22 14.39
N TRP A 74 4.12 -13.05 14.31
CA TRP A 74 4.01 -12.01 15.32
C TRP A 74 3.39 -10.71 14.79
N LEU A 75 2.91 -10.69 13.53
CA LEU A 75 2.34 -9.51 12.88
C LEU A 75 0.81 -9.57 12.73
N GLU A 76 0.12 -10.41 13.49
CA GLU A 76 -1.34 -10.56 13.43
C GLU A 76 -2.10 -9.25 13.72
N ASN A 77 -1.50 -8.35 14.51
CA ASN A 77 -2.06 -7.05 14.87
C ASN A 77 -1.64 -5.90 13.94
N LEU A 78 -0.81 -6.19 12.92
CA LEU A 78 -0.27 -5.15 12.04
C LEU A 78 -1.37 -4.54 11.19
N GLN A 79 -1.58 -3.22 11.35
CA GLN A 79 -2.58 -2.44 10.64
C GLN A 79 -1.99 -1.61 9.49
N SER A 80 -0.74 -1.18 9.64
CA SER A 80 -0.06 -0.36 8.64
C SER A 80 1.35 -0.87 8.37
N LEU A 81 1.64 -1.11 7.09
CA LEU A 81 2.95 -1.50 6.59
C LEU A 81 3.42 -0.51 5.53
N LYS A 82 4.56 0.16 5.80
CA LYS A 82 5.18 1.10 4.86
C LYS A 82 6.56 0.59 4.44
N LEU A 83 6.73 0.38 3.14
CA LEU A 83 7.94 -0.16 2.51
C LEU A 83 8.45 0.74 1.36
N TYR A 84 8.14 2.03 1.37
CA TYR A 84 8.50 2.99 0.34
C TYR A 84 10.00 2.93 0.01
N ARG A 85 10.34 3.06 -1.30
CA ARG A 85 11.73 3.03 -1.82
C ARG A 85 12.54 1.82 -1.36
N ASN A 86 12.05 0.65 -1.72
CA ASN A 86 12.75 -0.62 -1.61
C ASN A 86 12.77 -1.34 -2.98
N LYS A 87 13.00 -2.63 -3.00
CA LYS A 87 13.01 -3.48 -4.19
C LYS A 87 12.20 -4.76 -3.93
N ILE A 88 11.02 -4.58 -3.33
CA ILE A 88 10.16 -5.73 -2.94
C ILE A 88 9.74 -6.54 -4.17
N GLY A 89 9.52 -5.89 -5.31
CA GLY A 89 9.11 -6.55 -6.56
C GLY A 89 7.75 -7.23 -6.47
N HIS A 90 7.33 -7.81 -7.61
CA HIS A 90 6.05 -8.52 -7.66
C HIS A 90 6.04 -9.79 -6.82
N GLU A 91 7.17 -10.52 -6.71
CA GLU A 91 7.25 -11.75 -5.90
C GLU A 91 7.13 -11.46 -4.40
N GLY A 92 7.76 -10.40 -3.91
CA GLY A 92 7.59 -9.98 -2.51
C GLY A 92 6.17 -9.51 -2.21
N LEU A 93 5.54 -8.81 -3.15
CA LEU A 93 4.13 -8.43 -3.03
C LEU A 93 3.20 -9.64 -3.11
N LYS A 94 3.48 -10.63 -3.98
CA LYS A 94 2.76 -11.90 -4.04
C LYS A 94 2.75 -12.58 -2.67
N ALA A 95 3.91 -12.72 -2.04
CA ALA A 95 4.01 -13.32 -0.71
C ALA A 95 3.13 -12.60 0.32
N LEU A 96 3.13 -11.25 0.33
CA LEU A 96 2.25 -10.44 1.18
C LEU A 96 0.76 -10.66 0.86
N ALA A 97 0.42 -10.75 -0.43
CA ALA A 97 -0.97 -10.91 -0.91
C ALA A 97 -1.55 -12.30 -0.58
N GLU A 98 -0.71 -13.32 -0.52
CA GLU A 98 -1.08 -14.70 -0.18
C GLU A 98 -1.02 -15.00 1.33
N SER A 99 -0.46 -14.08 2.14
CA SER A 99 -0.24 -14.31 3.56
C SER A 99 -1.52 -14.24 4.39
N ASP A 100 -1.80 -15.29 5.13
CA ASP A 100 -2.86 -15.34 6.16
C ASP A 100 -2.39 -14.80 7.54
N LYS A 101 -1.15 -14.32 7.64
CA LYS A 101 -0.54 -13.83 8.88
C LYS A 101 -0.71 -12.32 9.11
N LEU A 102 -1.37 -11.63 8.18
CA LEU A 102 -1.60 -10.18 8.23
C LEU A 102 -3.11 -9.83 8.24
N PRO A 103 -3.95 -10.49 9.07
CA PRO A 103 -5.41 -10.36 8.99
C PRO A 103 -5.92 -8.96 9.37
N SER A 104 -5.13 -8.18 10.08
CA SER A 104 -5.50 -6.84 10.54
C SER A 104 -5.05 -5.71 9.61
N LEU A 105 -4.38 -6.04 8.47
CA LEU A 105 -3.78 -5.03 7.62
C LEU A 105 -4.84 -4.13 6.96
N LYS A 106 -4.73 -2.82 7.18
CA LYS A 106 -5.60 -1.77 6.66
C LYS A 106 -4.90 -0.85 5.68
N SER A 107 -3.61 -0.61 5.87
CA SER A 107 -2.83 0.30 5.04
C SER A 107 -1.54 -0.37 4.57
N LEU A 108 -1.34 -0.44 3.25
CA LEU A 108 -0.14 -0.97 2.62
C LEU A 108 0.45 0.08 1.67
N ARG A 109 1.69 0.51 1.93
CA ARG A 109 2.41 1.50 1.12
C ARG A 109 3.65 0.88 0.50
N LEU A 110 3.64 0.75 -0.82
CA LEU A 110 4.69 0.10 -1.63
C LEU A 110 5.22 1.02 -2.73
N ALA A 111 5.12 2.33 -2.57
CA ALA A 111 5.62 3.24 -3.58
C ALA A 111 7.11 2.99 -3.87
N HIS A 112 7.50 3.07 -5.15
CA HIS A 112 8.87 2.90 -5.63
C HIS A 112 9.47 1.54 -5.23
N ASN A 113 8.84 0.44 -5.68
CA ASN A 113 9.23 -0.93 -5.32
C ASN A 113 9.37 -1.91 -6.50
N GLN A 114 9.30 -1.45 -7.74
CA GLN A 114 9.45 -2.29 -8.94
C GLN A 114 8.38 -3.41 -9.02
N ILE A 115 7.13 -3.06 -8.67
CA ILE A 115 6.01 -4.01 -8.57
C ILE A 115 5.56 -4.52 -9.95
N GLY A 116 5.46 -3.63 -10.95
CA GLY A 116 4.99 -3.96 -12.28
C GLY A 116 3.52 -4.42 -12.36
N PRO A 117 3.03 -4.72 -13.57
CA PRO A 117 1.66 -5.17 -13.78
C PRO A 117 1.35 -6.50 -13.10
N GLU A 118 2.31 -7.44 -13.03
CA GLU A 118 2.16 -8.72 -12.34
C GLU A 118 1.86 -8.54 -10.85
N GLY A 119 2.52 -7.57 -10.20
CA GLY A 119 2.23 -7.25 -8.79
C GLY A 119 0.82 -6.73 -8.59
N ALA A 120 0.31 -5.91 -9.53
CA ALA A 120 -1.08 -5.46 -9.51
C ALA A 120 -2.07 -6.63 -9.65
N LYS A 121 -1.73 -7.66 -10.47
CA LYS A 121 -2.49 -8.89 -10.58
C LYS A 121 -2.58 -9.61 -9.24
N PHE A 122 -1.46 -9.80 -8.52
CA PHE A 122 -1.48 -10.44 -7.21
C PHE A 122 -2.31 -9.67 -6.17
N VAL A 123 -2.31 -8.34 -6.23
CA VAL A 123 -3.21 -7.52 -5.41
C VAL A 123 -4.68 -7.82 -5.72
N ALA A 124 -5.03 -7.85 -7.01
CA ALA A 124 -6.40 -8.06 -7.47
C ALA A 124 -6.93 -9.48 -7.16
N GLU A 125 -6.07 -10.48 -7.14
CA GLU A 125 -6.40 -11.89 -6.88
C GLU A 125 -6.27 -12.27 -5.40
N SER A 126 -5.74 -11.37 -4.54
CA SER A 126 -5.50 -11.65 -3.12
C SER A 126 -6.80 -11.94 -2.37
N LYS A 127 -6.82 -13.04 -1.62
CA LYS A 127 -7.91 -13.36 -0.68
C LYS A 127 -7.76 -12.64 0.67
N ASN A 128 -6.59 -12.07 0.95
CA ASN A 128 -6.22 -11.54 2.26
C ASN A 128 -6.22 -10.01 2.31
N PHE A 129 -6.28 -9.33 1.17
CA PHE A 129 -6.31 -7.86 1.10
C PHE A 129 -7.71 -7.25 1.16
N GLY A 130 -8.75 -8.06 1.38
CA GLY A 130 -10.14 -7.58 1.46
C GLY A 130 -10.40 -6.55 2.57
N GLY A 131 -9.55 -6.50 3.58
CA GLY A 131 -9.65 -5.52 4.65
C GLY A 131 -8.89 -4.21 4.42
N LEU A 132 -8.17 -4.05 3.28
CA LEU A 132 -7.43 -2.83 2.99
C LEU A 132 -8.36 -1.64 2.76
N THR A 133 -8.10 -0.55 3.46
CA THR A 133 -8.74 0.75 3.24
C THR A 133 -7.81 1.72 2.50
N SER A 134 -6.50 1.52 2.53
CA SER A 134 -5.53 2.36 1.85
C SER A 134 -4.43 1.54 1.18
N LEU A 135 -4.24 1.74 -0.13
CA LEU A 135 -3.22 1.09 -0.94
C LEU A 135 -2.40 2.11 -1.71
N GLY A 136 -1.08 2.12 -1.49
CA GLY A 136 -0.14 2.99 -2.19
C GLY A 136 0.77 2.17 -3.11
N LEU A 137 0.63 2.38 -4.42
CA LEU A 137 1.39 1.73 -5.48
C LEU A 137 2.08 2.73 -6.40
N SER A 138 2.27 3.98 -5.98
CA SER A 138 2.92 4.99 -6.83
C SER A 138 4.35 4.58 -7.23
N GLU A 139 4.83 5.07 -8.37
CA GLU A 139 6.19 4.82 -8.87
C GLU A 139 6.54 3.32 -9.05
N ASN A 140 5.63 2.50 -9.61
CA ASN A 140 5.83 1.06 -9.74
C ASN A 140 5.73 0.52 -11.17
N ASN A 141 5.58 1.39 -12.18
CA ASN A 141 5.51 0.99 -13.59
C ASN A 141 4.39 -0.03 -13.87
N LEU A 142 3.19 0.22 -13.32
CA LEU A 142 2.03 -0.69 -13.48
C LEU A 142 1.49 -0.69 -14.91
N GLY A 143 1.52 0.45 -15.60
CA GLY A 143 0.93 0.64 -16.92
C GLY A 143 -0.58 0.34 -16.96
N ASP A 144 -1.14 0.37 -18.16
CA ASP A 144 -2.57 0.10 -18.37
C ASP A 144 -2.93 -1.36 -18.06
N GLU A 145 -1.99 -2.29 -18.27
CA GLU A 145 -2.18 -3.70 -17.93
C GLU A 145 -2.37 -3.90 -16.42
N GLY A 146 -1.51 -3.28 -15.59
CA GLY A 146 -1.67 -3.34 -14.14
C GLY A 146 -2.99 -2.71 -13.68
N ILE A 147 -3.41 -1.62 -14.33
CA ILE A 147 -4.70 -0.98 -14.05
C ILE A 147 -5.88 -1.88 -14.43
N LYS A 148 -5.79 -2.62 -15.55
CA LYS A 148 -6.82 -3.59 -15.95
C LYS A 148 -7.00 -4.67 -14.87
N TYR A 149 -5.92 -5.20 -14.29
CA TYR A 149 -6.03 -6.15 -13.18
C TYR A 149 -6.72 -5.51 -11.97
N LEU A 150 -6.30 -4.32 -11.55
CA LEU A 150 -6.91 -3.62 -10.41
C LEU A 150 -8.39 -3.32 -10.66
N ALA A 151 -8.76 -2.84 -11.85
CA ALA A 151 -10.16 -2.58 -12.21
C ALA A 151 -11.05 -3.83 -12.08
N GLY A 152 -10.49 -5.02 -12.32
CA GLY A 152 -11.18 -6.31 -12.16
C GLY A 152 -11.19 -6.86 -10.73
N ALA A 153 -10.54 -6.21 -9.76
CA ALA A 153 -10.37 -6.70 -8.40
C ALA A 153 -11.69 -6.75 -7.62
N GLN A 154 -12.17 -7.93 -7.25
CA GLN A 154 -13.42 -8.09 -6.49
C GLN A 154 -13.22 -8.14 -4.97
N ASN A 155 -11.98 -8.15 -4.53
CA ASN A 155 -11.58 -8.26 -3.13
C ASN A 155 -11.37 -6.91 -2.44
N LEU A 156 -11.20 -5.79 -3.17
CA LEU A 156 -10.83 -4.48 -2.63
C LEU A 156 -12.06 -3.59 -2.31
N LYS A 157 -13.14 -4.19 -1.83
CA LYS A 157 -14.40 -3.48 -1.58
C LYS A 157 -14.31 -2.43 -0.47
N GLU A 158 -13.43 -2.63 0.50
CA GLU A 158 -13.21 -1.70 1.61
C GLU A 158 -12.23 -0.58 1.27
N LEU A 159 -11.68 -0.57 0.03
CA LEU A 159 -10.66 0.40 -0.33
C LEU A 159 -11.26 1.81 -0.47
N GLU A 160 -10.69 2.75 0.26
CA GLU A 160 -11.06 4.17 0.30
C GLU A 160 -10.04 5.03 -0.45
N ILE A 161 -8.76 4.71 -0.34
CA ILE A 161 -7.66 5.49 -0.91
C ILE A 161 -6.77 4.59 -1.77
N LEU A 162 -6.58 4.97 -3.02
CA LEU A 162 -5.69 4.31 -3.98
C LEU A 162 -4.72 5.32 -4.59
N ASP A 163 -3.43 5.15 -4.33
CA ASP A 163 -2.36 5.98 -4.90
C ASP A 163 -1.69 5.24 -6.06
N LEU A 164 -1.88 5.76 -7.27
CA LEU A 164 -1.37 5.23 -8.54
C LEU A 164 -0.47 6.25 -9.26
N ARG A 165 0.03 7.26 -8.58
CA ARG A 165 0.87 8.30 -9.18
C ARG A 165 2.10 7.69 -9.86
N ASN A 166 2.53 8.31 -10.97
CA ASN A 166 3.75 7.94 -11.68
C ASN A 166 3.85 6.44 -12.00
N ASN A 167 2.86 5.90 -12.71
CA ASN A 167 2.78 4.49 -13.09
C ASN A 167 2.70 4.25 -14.60
N ASN A 168 2.97 5.24 -15.44
CA ASN A 168 2.88 5.13 -16.91
C ASN A 168 1.47 4.79 -17.41
N ILE A 169 0.42 5.16 -16.67
CA ILE A 169 -0.98 4.95 -17.03
C ILE A 169 -1.35 5.94 -18.13
N THR A 170 -2.03 5.46 -19.18
CA THR A 170 -2.58 6.28 -20.25
C THR A 170 -4.10 6.46 -20.10
N ASP A 171 -4.72 7.15 -21.05
CA ASP A 171 -6.18 7.31 -21.10
C ASP A 171 -6.91 5.97 -21.18
N ASP A 172 -6.32 4.97 -21.83
CA ASP A 172 -6.89 3.62 -21.92
C ASP A 172 -7.00 2.95 -20.55
N GLY A 173 -5.94 3.05 -19.72
CA GLY A 173 -5.94 2.54 -18.35
C GLY A 173 -6.95 3.29 -17.48
N ALA A 174 -6.95 4.63 -17.53
CA ALA A 174 -7.87 5.45 -16.76
C ALA A 174 -9.34 5.18 -17.13
N THR A 175 -9.65 5.09 -18.43
CA THR A 175 -10.98 4.74 -18.93
C THR A 175 -11.39 3.34 -18.48
N THR A 176 -10.48 2.36 -18.56
CA THR A 176 -10.75 0.99 -18.08
C THR A 176 -11.09 0.99 -16.59
N PHE A 177 -10.32 1.71 -15.76
CA PHE A 177 -10.59 1.79 -14.32
C PHE A 177 -11.92 2.49 -14.02
N SER A 178 -12.25 3.54 -14.76
CA SER A 178 -13.47 4.33 -14.54
C SER A 178 -14.77 3.55 -14.79
N THR A 179 -14.71 2.43 -15.51
CA THR A 179 -15.85 1.54 -15.72
C THR A 179 -16.02 0.48 -14.64
N SER A 180 -15.08 0.41 -13.67
CA SER A 180 -15.13 -0.59 -12.60
C SER A 180 -16.22 -0.29 -11.58
N THR A 181 -16.94 -1.33 -11.16
CA THR A 181 -17.93 -1.28 -10.08
C THR A 181 -17.41 -1.93 -8.80
N ASN A 182 -16.12 -2.29 -8.76
CA ASN A 182 -15.53 -3.11 -7.69
C ASN A 182 -15.04 -2.29 -6.48
N PHE A 183 -15.16 -0.95 -6.54
CA PHE A 183 -14.67 -0.04 -5.50
C PHE A 183 -15.78 0.82 -4.88
N PRO A 184 -16.78 0.21 -4.21
CA PRO A 184 -17.93 0.96 -3.70
C PRO A 184 -17.56 1.97 -2.61
N ASN A 185 -16.44 1.78 -1.94
CA ASN A 185 -16.00 2.63 -0.84
C ASN A 185 -14.90 3.63 -1.23
N ILE A 186 -14.47 3.64 -2.50
CA ILE A 186 -13.41 4.54 -2.94
C ILE A 186 -13.79 6.01 -2.75
N GLN A 187 -12.88 6.78 -2.19
CA GLN A 187 -13.02 8.21 -1.94
C GLN A 187 -11.98 9.00 -2.72
N LYS A 188 -10.78 8.42 -2.87
CA LYS A 188 -9.65 9.08 -3.51
C LYS A 188 -8.87 8.13 -4.39
N VAL A 189 -8.63 8.53 -5.64
CA VAL A 189 -7.67 7.89 -6.55
C VAL A 189 -6.68 8.96 -7.00
N GLU A 190 -5.40 8.78 -6.68
CA GLU A 190 -4.32 9.67 -7.08
C GLU A 190 -3.70 9.16 -8.38
N LEU A 191 -3.70 9.98 -9.42
CA LEU A 191 -3.20 9.63 -10.75
C LEU A 191 -2.22 10.66 -11.32
N SER A 192 -1.76 11.63 -10.54
CA SER A 192 -0.78 12.61 -11.03
C SER A 192 0.48 11.93 -11.56
N ASP A 193 1.22 12.64 -12.42
CA ASP A 193 2.45 12.16 -13.03
C ASP A 193 2.30 10.89 -13.89
N ASN A 194 1.09 10.63 -14.42
CA ASN A 194 0.82 9.62 -15.42
C ASN A 194 0.75 10.24 -16.84
N LYS A 195 0.40 9.46 -17.84
CA LYS A 195 0.33 9.89 -19.24
C LYS A 195 -1.11 10.18 -19.66
N LEU A 196 -1.87 10.82 -18.77
CA LEU A 196 -3.27 11.16 -19.02
C LEU A 196 -3.36 12.44 -19.85
N THR A 197 -4.32 12.46 -20.75
CA THR A 197 -4.86 13.68 -21.36
C THR A 197 -6.19 14.03 -20.70
N GLU A 198 -6.86 15.05 -21.20
CA GLU A 198 -8.20 15.45 -20.75
C GLU A 198 -9.22 14.29 -20.82
N ILE A 199 -9.04 13.33 -21.72
CA ILE A 199 -9.91 12.15 -21.86
C ILE A 199 -9.86 11.30 -20.59
N GLY A 200 -8.66 10.87 -20.20
CA GLY A 200 -8.46 10.01 -19.01
C GLY A 200 -8.83 10.72 -17.72
N GLU A 201 -8.48 12.03 -17.61
CA GLU A 201 -8.85 12.84 -16.46
C GLU A 201 -10.37 12.95 -16.30
N ASN A 202 -11.12 13.21 -17.38
CA ASN A 202 -12.56 13.33 -17.33
C ASN A 202 -13.25 11.99 -17.04
N ALA A 203 -12.72 10.86 -17.56
CA ALA A 203 -13.20 9.54 -17.20
C ALA A 203 -13.10 9.29 -15.68
N MET A 204 -11.97 9.63 -15.08
CA MET A 204 -11.74 9.44 -13.64
C MET A 204 -12.53 10.41 -12.77
N LYS A 205 -12.70 11.67 -13.20
CA LYS A 205 -13.60 12.63 -12.53
C LYS A 205 -15.02 12.08 -12.48
N SER A 206 -15.54 11.60 -13.60
CA SER A 206 -16.89 11.03 -13.70
C SER A 206 -17.05 9.82 -12.77
N PHE A 207 -16.06 8.92 -12.73
CA PHE A 207 -16.03 7.76 -11.84
C PHE A 207 -16.14 8.16 -10.38
N LEU A 208 -15.32 9.11 -9.92
CA LEU A 208 -15.32 9.56 -8.53
C LEU A 208 -16.63 10.28 -8.16
N ILE A 209 -17.18 11.11 -9.06
CA ILE A 209 -18.46 11.77 -8.87
C ILE A 209 -19.59 10.75 -8.66
N VAL A 210 -19.69 9.73 -9.50
CA VAL A 210 -20.72 8.69 -9.38
C VAL A 210 -20.60 7.96 -8.03
N ASN A 211 -19.39 7.62 -7.60
CA ASN A 211 -19.16 6.97 -6.31
C ASN A 211 -19.55 7.87 -5.13
N LEU A 212 -19.28 9.18 -5.19
CA LEU A 212 -19.66 10.14 -4.16
C LEU A 212 -21.19 10.32 -4.08
N ILE A 213 -21.87 10.41 -5.23
CA ILE A 213 -23.34 10.50 -5.29
C ILE A 213 -23.99 9.27 -4.69
N HIS A 214 -23.49 8.07 -4.98
CA HIS A 214 -24.00 6.83 -4.38
C HIS A 214 -23.87 6.81 -2.84
N LYS A 215 -22.92 7.55 -2.29
CA LYS A 215 -22.74 7.74 -0.84
C LYS A 215 -23.58 8.88 -0.25
N GLY A 216 -24.40 9.56 -1.07
CA GLY A 216 -25.22 10.69 -0.64
C GLY A 216 -24.43 12.00 -0.48
N ILE A 217 -23.23 12.09 -0.99
CA ILE A 217 -22.41 13.31 -0.96
C ILE A 217 -22.89 14.24 -2.09
N LYS A 218 -23.18 15.49 -1.75
CA LYS A 218 -23.59 16.51 -2.74
C LYS A 218 -22.37 16.98 -3.53
N VAL A 219 -22.46 16.90 -4.83
CA VAL A 219 -21.45 17.37 -5.78
C VAL A 219 -22.02 18.61 -6.50
N SER A 220 -21.22 19.66 -6.71
CA SER A 220 -21.64 20.82 -7.47
C SER A 220 -21.82 20.51 -8.96
N GLU A 221 -22.56 21.36 -9.70
CA GLU A 221 -22.74 21.23 -11.17
C GLU A 221 -21.41 21.24 -11.94
N GLU A 222 -20.37 21.85 -11.38
CA GLU A 222 -19.01 21.89 -11.97
C GLU A 222 -18.17 20.66 -11.60
N GLY A 223 -18.73 19.67 -10.89
CA GLY A 223 -18.00 18.47 -10.47
C GLY A 223 -16.97 18.71 -9.36
N MET A 224 -16.94 19.91 -8.77
CA MET A 224 -16.12 20.17 -7.58
C MET A 224 -16.84 19.74 -6.32
N ILE A 225 -16.11 19.04 -5.44
CA ILE A 225 -16.64 18.65 -4.13
C ILE A 225 -16.80 19.91 -3.28
N CYS A 226 -18.03 20.27 -2.95
CA CYS A 226 -18.34 21.50 -2.23
C CYS A 226 -17.92 21.49 -0.76
N ASP A 227 -17.60 20.33 -0.17
CA ASP A 227 -17.22 20.26 1.24
C ASP A 227 -16.36 19.01 1.53
N LEU A 228 -15.06 19.18 1.60
CA LEU A 228 -14.11 18.15 2.04
C LEU A 228 -13.98 18.09 3.57
N SER A 229 -14.55 19.04 4.31
CA SER A 229 -14.35 19.20 5.75
C SER A 229 -14.95 18.07 6.57
N ASN A 230 -15.91 17.31 6.01
CA ASN A 230 -16.57 16.19 6.67
C ASN A 230 -15.97 14.81 6.35
N LEU A 231 -14.95 14.73 5.50
CA LEU A 231 -14.39 13.43 5.06
C LEU A 231 -13.26 12.91 5.96
N GLY A 232 -12.88 13.58 7.04
CA GLY A 232 -11.90 13.08 8.01
C GLY A 232 -10.53 12.71 7.39
N ILE A 233 -10.16 13.37 6.28
CA ILE A 233 -8.88 13.16 5.64
C ILE A 233 -7.85 13.97 6.44
N GLY A 234 -7.32 13.35 7.48
CA GLY A 234 -6.13 13.84 8.16
C GLY A 234 -4.95 13.87 7.20
N ASP A 235 -4.15 14.91 7.32
CA ASP A 235 -3.00 15.23 6.50
C ASP A 235 -2.16 13.99 6.19
N LEU A 236 -2.02 13.70 4.89
CA LEU A 236 -1.11 12.71 4.37
C LEU A 236 0.26 13.37 4.16
N GLU A 237 1.01 13.67 5.24
CA GLU A 237 2.45 13.84 5.19
C GLU A 237 3.20 12.50 5.33
#